data_fe4860b36b7066b7f23b334399f46787
#
_entry.id   fe4860b36b7066b7f23b334399f46787
#
_cell.length_a   1.000
_cell.length_b   1.000
_cell.length_c   1.000
_cell.angle_alpha   90.00
_cell.angle_beta   90.00
_cell.angle_gamma   90.00
#
_symmetry.space_group_name_H-M   'P 1'
#
loop_
_entity.id
_entity.type
_entity.pdbx_description
1 polymer ?
#
loop_
_entity_poly.entity_id
_entity_poly.type
_entity_poly.pdbx_seq_one_letter_code
_entity_poly.pdbx_strand_id
1 'polypeptide(L)'
;MSTKRERKAEIRRLSAHYPRVIEWSEEDCCYVGSAPPLVGQCCHGTSEAKVAAQLAVIVEDLVQDVIDGKMPEPESQAGKSYSGKFVVRIPSAVHKKLALKAMARGESLNQFVVEALTRA
;
A
#
# COMPACT_ATOMS: atom_id res chain seq x y z
N MET A 1 6.56 4.67 33.32
CA MET A 1 6.21 5.78 32.41
C MET A 1 7.29 5.99 31.37
N SER A 2 6.91 6.08 30.10
CA SER A 2 7.88 6.39 29.04
C SER A 2 8.31 7.84 29.08
N THR A 3 9.59 8.10 28.84
CA THR A 3 10.10 9.45 28.70
C THR A 3 9.60 10.05 27.38
N LYS A 4 9.70 11.36 27.24
CA LYS A 4 9.37 12.07 26.00
C LYS A 4 10.15 11.53 24.81
N ARG A 5 11.43 11.19 25.03
CA ARG A 5 12.32 10.60 24.01
C ARG A 5 11.86 9.21 23.60
N GLU A 6 11.48 8.39 24.54
CA GLU A 6 10.98 7.04 24.29
C GLU A 6 9.66 7.08 23.51
N ARG A 7 8.77 7.99 23.88
CA ARG A 7 7.51 8.18 23.18
C ARG A 7 7.72 8.61 21.71
N LYS A 8 8.64 9.55 21.46
CA LYS A 8 8.98 9.96 20.10
C LYS A 8 9.56 8.81 19.28
N ALA A 9 10.43 8.00 19.89
CA ALA A 9 11.02 6.84 19.24
C ALA A 9 9.95 5.80 18.88
N GLU A 10 9.00 5.56 19.77
CA GLU A 10 7.89 4.65 19.54
C GLU A 10 6.98 5.14 18.40
N ILE A 11 6.64 6.42 18.40
CA ILE A 11 5.83 7.03 17.33
C ILE A 11 6.53 6.88 15.98
N ARG A 12 7.83 7.16 15.94
CA ARG A 12 8.63 7.04 14.71
C ARG A 12 8.69 5.59 14.22
N ARG A 13 8.92 4.66 15.13
CA ARG A 13 8.99 3.22 14.82
C ARG A 13 7.65 2.71 14.27
N LEU A 14 6.55 3.03 14.95
CA LEU A 14 5.23 2.58 14.52
C LEU A 14 4.80 3.26 13.23
N SER A 15 5.11 4.55 13.05
CA SER A 15 4.82 5.28 11.82
C SER A 15 5.49 4.66 10.60
N ALA A 16 6.69 4.11 10.76
CA ALA A 16 7.42 3.46 9.67
C ALA A 16 6.76 2.16 9.20
N HIS A 17 5.84 1.59 9.99
CA HIS A 17 5.14 0.35 9.64
C HIS A 17 4.06 0.55 8.55
N TYR A 18 3.66 1.80 8.29
CA TYR A 18 2.61 2.07 7.32
C TYR A 18 3.19 2.62 6.03
N PRO A 19 2.95 1.96 4.89
CA PRO A 19 3.44 2.47 3.61
C PRO A 19 2.75 3.78 3.25
N ARG A 20 3.48 4.66 2.60
CA ARG A 20 2.96 5.93 2.13
C ARG A 20 2.82 5.86 0.62
N VAL A 21 1.61 6.15 0.15
CA VAL A 21 1.29 6.12 -1.28
C VAL A 21 0.98 7.53 -1.73
N ILE A 22 1.73 7.99 -2.72
CA ILE A 22 1.52 9.32 -3.32
C ILE A 22 1.30 9.10 -4.81
N GLU A 23 0.12 9.45 -5.29
CA GLU A 23 -0.28 9.22 -6.67
C GLU A 23 -0.79 10.51 -7.32
N TRP A 24 -0.54 10.65 -8.60
CA TRP A 24 -1.14 11.71 -9.38
C TRP A 24 -2.60 11.38 -9.68
N SER A 25 -3.49 12.34 -9.43
CA SER A 25 -4.91 12.22 -9.77
C SER A 25 -5.22 13.10 -10.98
N GLU A 26 -5.52 12.48 -12.10
CA GLU A 26 -5.94 13.22 -13.30
C GLU A 26 -7.25 13.97 -13.08
N GLU A 27 -8.16 13.36 -12.34
CA GLU A 27 -9.46 13.94 -12.01
C GLU A 27 -9.31 15.23 -11.21
N ASP A 28 -8.45 15.18 -10.17
CA ASP A 28 -8.26 16.31 -9.26
C ASP A 28 -7.10 17.23 -9.68
N CYS A 29 -6.33 16.85 -10.69
CA CYS A 29 -5.16 17.57 -11.17
C CYS A 29 -4.16 17.91 -10.07
N CYS A 30 -3.91 16.95 -9.18
CA CYS A 30 -2.96 17.09 -8.09
C CYS A 30 -2.47 15.73 -7.61
N TYR A 31 -1.45 15.75 -6.75
CA TYR A 31 -1.00 14.54 -6.06
C TYR A 31 -1.89 14.27 -4.85
N VAL A 32 -2.19 13.03 -4.62
CA VAL A 32 -3.03 12.58 -3.49
C VAL A 32 -2.22 11.58 -2.66
N GLY A 33 -2.27 11.73 -1.35
CA GLY A 33 -1.53 10.88 -0.41
C GLY A 33 -2.43 10.01 0.45
N SER A 34 -1.95 8.81 0.75
CA SER A 34 -2.60 7.86 1.65
C SER A 34 -1.55 7.03 2.38
N ALA A 35 -1.93 6.40 3.47
CA ALA A 35 -1.06 5.51 4.24
C ALA A 35 -1.86 4.28 4.70
N PRO A 36 -2.22 3.39 3.76
CA PRO A 36 -3.04 2.23 4.11
C PRO A 36 -2.26 1.23 4.99
N PRO A 37 -2.91 0.47 5.85
CA PRO A 37 -4.34 0.53 6.16
C PRO A 37 -4.73 1.58 7.21
N LEU A 38 -3.76 2.41 7.66
CA LEU A 38 -3.99 3.41 8.70
C LEU A 38 -4.99 4.47 8.27
N VAL A 39 -4.82 5.00 7.07
CA VAL A 39 -5.69 6.05 6.52
C VAL A 39 -5.72 5.97 5.00
N GLY A 40 -6.90 6.19 4.41
CA GLY A 40 -7.06 6.31 2.98
C GLY A 40 -6.59 7.66 2.47
N GLN A 41 -7.14 8.13 1.35
CA GLN A 41 -6.80 9.43 0.78
C GLN A 41 -7.12 10.53 1.78
N CYS A 42 -6.10 11.23 2.26
CA CYS A 42 -6.24 12.17 3.37
C CYS A 42 -5.59 13.52 3.11
N CYS A 43 -4.80 13.66 2.07
CA CYS A 43 -4.14 14.92 1.74
C CYS A 43 -3.87 15.02 0.25
N HIS A 44 -3.64 16.24 -0.22
CA HIS A 44 -3.37 16.52 -1.61
C HIS A 44 -2.47 17.75 -1.73
N GLY A 45 -1.82 17.89 -2.87
CA GLY A 45 -0.97 19.03 -3.13
C GLY A 45 -0.42 19.04 -4.55
N THR A 46 0.23 20.13 -4.91
CA THR A 46 0.78 20.36 -6.25
C THR A 46 2.12 19.67 -6.47
N SER A 47 2.78 19.21 -5.42
CA SER A 47 4.05 18.49 -5.53
C SER A 47 4.06 17.27 -4.62
N GLU A 48 4.82 16.24 -5.03
CA GLU A 48 4.98 15.04 -4.22
C GLU A 48 5.61 15.37 -2.86
N ALA A 49 6.59 16.28 -2.83
CA ALA A 49 7.25 16.67 -1.59
C ALA A 49 6.29 17.29 -0.58
N LYS A 50 5.38 18.14 -1.04
CA LYS A 50 4.36 18.76 -0.17
C LYS A 50 3.42 17.72 0.40
N VAL A 51 2.96 16.79 -0.44
CA VAL A 51 2.06 15.70 -0.02
C VAL A 51 2.78 14.78 0.96
N ALA A 52 4.04 14.45 0.71
CA ALA A 52 4.85 13.63 1.62
C ALA A 52 4.98 14.27 3.01
N ALA A 53 5.22 15.59 3.06
CA ALA A 53 5.32 16.32 4.32
C ALA A 53 4.00 16.34 5.09
N GLN A 54 2.88 16.59 4.40
CA GLN A 54 1.54 16.55 5.01
C GLN A 54 1.23 15.15 5.54
N LEU A 55 1.51 14.14 4.74
CA LEU A 55 1.23 12.75 5.06
C LEU A 55 2.03 12.29 6.30
N ALA A 56 3.28 12.72 6.41
CA ALA A 56 4.11 12.41 7.58
C ALA A 56 3.48 12.92 8.87
N VAL A 57 2.95 14.14 8.87
CA VAL A 57 2.27 14.73 10.02
C VAL A 57 1.00 13.97 10.35
N ILE A 58 0.19 13.66 9.35
CA ILE A 58 -1.08 12.94 9.54
C ILE A 58 -0.82 11.54 10.11
N VAL A 59 0.16 10.83 9.57
CA VAL A 59 0.52 9.47 10.06
C VAL A 59 0.98 9.54 11.51
N GLU A 60 1.83 10.49 11.86
CA GLU A 60 2.30 10.63 13.25
C GLU A 60 1.15 10.94 14.21
N ASP A 61 0.23 11.81 13.82
CA ASP A 61 -0.94 12.15 14.66
C ASP A 61 -1.82 10.90 14.89
N LEU A 62 -2.08 10.14 13.85
CA LEU A 62 -2.89 8.93 13.95
C LEU A 62 -2.18 7.83 14.76
N VAL A 63 -0.87 7.70 14.60
CA VAL A 63 -0.06 6.75 15.39
C VAL A 63 -0.08 7.12 16.87
N GLN A 64 -0.05 8.41 17.19
CA GLN A 64 -0.21 8.86 18.58
C GLN A 64 -1.55 8.41 19.15
N ASP A 65 -2.62 8.51 18.36
CA ASP A 65 -3.95 8.06 18.77
C ASP A 65 -3.99 6.54 18.99
N VAL A 66 -3.29 5.77 18.17
CA VAL A 66 -3.16 4.31 18.36
C VAL A 66 -2.43 4.01 19.66
N ILE A 67 -1.31 4.68 19.92
CA ILE A 67 -0.51 4.49 21.14
C ILE A 67 -1.32 4.86 22.39
N ASP A 68 -2.11 5.93 22.31
CA ASP A 68 -2.92 6.41 23.41
C ASP A 68 -4.24 5.62 23.58
N GLY A 69 -4.47 4.62 22.75
CA GLY A 69 -5.66 3.79 22.82
C GLY A 69 -6.93 4.45 22.31
N LYS A 70 -6.81 5.57 21.61
CA LYS A 70 -7.96 6.31 21.05
C LYS A 70 -8.51 5.68 19.77
N MET A 71 -7.71 4.88 19.09
CA MET A 71 -8.12 4.13 17.91
C MET A 71 -7.44 2.77 17.87
N PRO A 72 -8.07 1.73 17.27
CA PRO A 72 -7.43 0.43 17.16
C PRO A 72 -6.24 0.47 16.20
N GLU A 73 -5.24 -0.36 16.46
CA GLU A 73 -4.07 -0.48 15.60
C GLU A 73 -4.43 -1.29 14.34
N PRO A 74 -4.37 -0.68 13.14
CA PRO A 74 -4.61 -1.40 11.90
C PRO A 74 -3.47 -2.36 11.58
N GLU A 75 -3.76 -3.44 10.84
CA GLU A 75 -2.75 -4.39 10.43
C GLU A 75 -1.73 -3.73 9.50
N SER A 76 -0.44 -3.78 9.90
CA SER A 76 0.66 -3.20 9.13
C SER A 76 1.07 -4.08 7.96
N GLN A 77 1.45 -3.47 6.83
CA GLN A 77 2.03 -4.16 5.69
C GLN A 77 3.56 -4.16 5.72
N ALA A 78 4.17 -3.28 6.50
CA ALA A 78 5.63 -3.20 6.62
C ALA A 78 6.19 -4.43 7.32
N GLY A 79 7.22 -5.04 6.76
CA GLY A 79 7.82 -6.24 7.28
C GLY A 79 7.01 -7.52 7.06
N LYS A 80 5.86 -7.42 6.42
CA LYS A 80 5.02 -8.58 6.09
C LYS A 80 5.68 -9.40 4.98
N SER A 81 5.80 -10.71 5.21
CA SER A 81 6.29 -11.63 4.19
C SER A 81 5.17 -12.03 3.25
N TYR A 82 5.51 -12.12 1.97
CA TYR A 82 4.58 -12.59 0.95
C TYR A 82 5.08 -13.92 0.41
N SER A 83 4.19 -14.92 0.36
CA SER A 83 4.53 -16.28 -0.07
C SER A 83 4.79 -16.40 -1.57
N GLY A 84 4.32 -15.45 -2.36
CA GLY A 84 4.31 -15.54 -3.81
C GLY A 84 3.14 -16.37 -4.36
N LYS A 85 2.22 -16.80 -3.48
CA LYS A 85 1.04 -17.57 -3.86
C LYS A 85 -0.22 -16.82 -3.47
N PHE A 86 -1.14 -16.66 -4.40
CA PHE A 86 -2.48 -16.13 -4.14
C PHE A 86 -3.44 -16.65 -5.21
N VAL A 87 -4.71 -16.66 -4.89
CA VAL A 87 -5.75 -17.16 -5.78
C VAL A 87 -6.51 -15.98 -6.40
N VAL A 88 -6.67 -16.02 -7.71
CA VAL A 88 -7.46 -15.04 -8.45
C VAL A 88 -8.62 -15.75 -9.12
N ARG A 89 -9.82 -15.20 -8.96
CA ARG A 89 -11.02 -15.69 -9.64
C ARG A 89 -11.34 -14.75 -10.78
N ILE A 90 -11.38 -15.30 -11.99
CA ILE A 90 -11.67 -14.57 -13.22
C ILE A 90 -12.82 -15.22 -13.96
N PRO A 91 -13.49 -14.49 -14.87
CA PRO A 91 -14.50 -15.10 -15.74
C PRO A 91 -13.92 -16.27 -16.52
N SER A 92 -14.69 -17.32 -16.74
CA SER A 92 -14.24 -18.52 -17.47
C SER A 92 -13.75 -18.21 -18.88
N ALA A 93 -14.35 -17.23 -19.54
CA ALA A 93 -13.92 -16.78 -20.87
C ALA A 93 -12.51 -16.19 -20.87
N VAL A 94 -12.15 -15.46 -19.81
CA VAL A 94 -10.80 -14.89 -19.63
C VAL A 94 -9.80 -16.01 -19.35
N HIS A 95 -10.18 -16.96 -18.51
CA HIS A 95 -9.34 -18.12 -18.22
C HIS A 95 -8.99 -18.88 -19.51
N LYS A 96 -10.00 -19.18 -20.34
CA LYS A 96 -9.82 -19.85 -21.63
C LYS A 96 -8.87 -19.06 -22.53
N LYS A 97 -9.08 -17.74 -22.64
CA LYS A 97 -8.26 -16.86 -23.48
C LYS A 97 -6.80 -16.90 -23.06
N LEU A 98 -6.53 -16.84 -21.75
CA LEU A 98 -5.17 -16.89 -21.22
C LEU A 98 -4.52 -18.25 -21.48
N ALA A 99 -5.28 -19.33 -21.28
CA ALA A 99 -4.78 -20.69 -21.52
C ALA A 99 -4.39 -20.89 -22.99
N LEU A 100 -5.21 -20.40 -23.93
CA LEU A 100 -4.91 -20.49 -25.35
C LEU A 100 -3.69 -19.66 -25.74
N LYS A 101 -3.54 -18.48 -25.18
CA LYS A 101 -2.35 -17.63 -25.42
C LYS A 101 -1.08 -18.27 -24.91
N ALA A 102 -1.12 -18.87 -23.71
CA ALA A 102 0.01 -19.59 -23.15
C ALA A 102 0.40 -20.77 -24.04
N MET A 103 -0.59 -21.55 -24.50
CA MET A 103 -0.38 -22.68 -25.39
C MET A 103 0.27 -22.26 -26.71
N ALA A 104 -0.18 -21.13 -27.28
CA ALA A 104 0.38 -20.59 -28.54
C ALA A 104 1.85 -20.21 -28.40
N ARG A 105 2.30 -19.85 -27.18
CA ARG A 105 3.70 -19.52 -26.89
C ARG A 105 4.53 -20.71 -26.42
N GLY A 106 3.92 -21.87 -26.26
CA GLY A 106 4.59 -23.04 -25.70
C GLY A 106 4.94 -22.88 -24.22
N GLU A 107 4.22 -22.04 -23.51
CA GLU A 107 4.42 -21.78 -22.08
C GLU A 107 3.29 -22.39 -21.25
N SER A 108 3.56 -22.65 -19.96
CA SER A 108 2.49 -23.00 -19.04
C SER A 108 1.61 -21.77 -18.78
N LEU A 109 0.35 -21.99 -18.39
CA LEU A 109 -0.54 -20.89 -18.02
C LEU A 109 0.08 -20.06 -16.90
N ASN A 110 0.67 -20.72 -15.90
CA ASN A 110 1.31 -20.05 -14.77
C ASN A 110 2.46 -19.14 -15.24
N GLN A 111 3.34 -19.64 -16.12
CA GLN A 111 4.44 -18.85 -16.68
C GLN A 111 3.93 -17.63 -17.44
N PHE A 112 2.92 -17.82 -18.26
CA PHE A 112 2.30 -16.74 -19.03
C PHE A 112 1.74 -15.66 -18.12
N VAL A 113 1.02 -16.05 -17.07
CA VAL A 113 0.40 -15.12 -16.11
C VAL A 113 1.48 -14.37 -15.31
N VAL A 114 2.53 -15.07 -14.85
CA VAL A 114 3.64 -14.45 -14.13
C VAL A 114 4.30 -13.35 -14.98
N GLU A 115 4.56 -13.61 -16.25
CA GLU A 115 5.13 -12.62 -17.15
C GLU A 115 4.22 -11.42 -17.34
N ALA A 116 2.92 -11.64 -17.50
CA ALA A 116 1.94 -10.58 -17.65
C ALA A 116 1.87 -9.70 -16.39
N LEU A 117 1.86 -10.31 -15.22
CA LEU A 117 1.83 -9.58 -13.95
C LEU A 117 3.12 -8.81 -13.68
N THR A 118 4.26 -9.36 -14.09
CA THR A 118 5.57 -8.70 -13.92
C THR A 118 5.65 -7.40 -14.72
N ARG A 119 4.92 -7.30 -15.84
CA ARG A 119 4.86 -6.10 -16.68
C ARG A 119 3.85 -5.07 -16.21
N ALA A 120 3.01 -5.44 -15.27
CA ALA A 120 1.95 -4.57 -14.77
C ALA A 120 2.50 -3.43 -13.89
#